data_e5f2772ecaed15c9011008dd25b6aafa
#
_entry.id   e5f2772ecaed15c9011008dd25b6aafa
#
_cell.length_a   1.000
_cell.length_b   1.000
_cell.length_c   1.000
_cell.angle_alpha   90.00
_cell.angle_beta   90.00
_cell.angle_gamma   90.00
#
_symmetry.space_group_name_H-M   'P 1'
#
loop_
_entity.id
_entity.type
_entity.pdbx_description
1 polymer ?
#
loop_
_entity_poly.entity_id
_entity_poly.type
_entity_poly.pdbx_seq_one_letter_code
_entity_poly.pdbx_strand_id
1 'polypeptide(L)'
;MNNVTQWTVPIDHPSFAGHFPGNPTLPGVVLLDVALHSIAKAIGHSLDVCEIKSVKFLSPTLPNDPLVIEHRQLESGIIHFDIVCGPRKIATGRIMINSPESTPTV
;
A
#
# COMPACT_ATOMS: atom_id res chain seq x y z
N MET A 1 -5.26 13.90 -10.81
CA MET A 1 -5.25 14.33 -9.42
C MET A 1 -4.54 13.30 -8.58
N ASN A 2 -3.60 13.74 -7.78
CA ASN A 2 -2.88 12.82 -6.90
C ASN A 2 -3.73 12.55 -5.67
N ASN A 3 -3.92 11.28 -5.36
CA ASN A 3 -4.61 10.88 -4.16
C ASN A 3 -3.59 10.53 -3.09
N VAL A 4 -3.80 11.09 -1.92
CA VAL A 4 -2.87 10.98 -0.80
C VAL A 4 -3.63 10.48 0.42
N THR A 5 -3.11 9.46 1.07
CA THR A 5 -3.66 8.94 2.32
C THR A 5 -2.55 8.94 3.36
N GLN A 6 -2.88 9.35 4.57
CA GLN A 6 -1.94 9.34 5.68
C GLN A 6 -2.29 8.22 6.64
N TRP A 7 -1.27 7.52 7.13
CA TRP A 7 -1.46 6.44 8.08
C TRP A 7 -0.24 6.35 8.99
N THR A 8 -0.45 6.55 10.27
CA THR A 8 0.63 6.40 11.23
C THR A 8 0.64 4.98 11.76
N VAL A 9 1.81 4.35 11.73
CA VAL A 9 1.94 2.97 12.19
C VAL A 9 1.68 2.90 13.68
N PRO A 10 0.64 2.17 14.12
CA PRO A 10 0.38 2.03 15.56
C PRO A 10 1.55 1.37 16.28
N ILE A 11 1.94 1.93 17.42
CA ILE A 11 3.06 1.37 18.19
C ILE A 11 2.75 0.00 18.75
N ASP A 12 1.46 -0.32 18.89
CA ASP A 12 1.00 -1.59 19.42
C ASP A 12 0.38 -2.48 18.34
N HIS A 13 0.78 -2.28 17.09
CA HIS A 13 0.24 -3.10 16.00
C HIS A 13 0.51 -4.57 16.28
N PRO A 14 -0.49 -5.45 16.06
CA PRO A 14 -0.33 -6.88 16.38
C PRO A 14 0.84 -7.54 15.68
N SER A 15 1.23 -7.05 14.50
CA SER A 15 2.34 -7.65 13.76
C SER A 15 3.69 -7.47 14.43
N PHE A 16 3.79 -6.59 15.42
CA PHE A 16 5.04 -6.41 16.16
C PHE A 16 5.21 -7.44 17.28
N ALA A 17 4.12 -8.07 17.70
CA ALA A 17 4.16 -9.01 18.81
C ALA A 17 5.00 -10.24 18.45
N GLY A 18 6.04 -10.52 19.26
CA GLY A 18 6.88 -11.68 19.05
C GLY A 18 7.85 -11.59 17.90
N HIS A 19 7.90 -10.48 17.19
CA HIS A 19 8.82 -10.30 16.06
C HIS A 19 9.88 -9.27 16.42
N PHE A 20 11.16 -9.67 16.26
CA PHE A 20 12.31 -8.78 16.40
C PHE A 20 12.29 -7.96 17.69
N PRO A 21 12.33 -8.62 18.87
CA PRO A 21 12.36 -7.87 20.13
C PRO A 21 13.52 -6.87 20.12
N GLY A 22 13.22 -5.61 20.44
CA GLY A 22 14.22 -4.57 20.45
C GLY A 22 14.39 -3.85 19.12
N ASN A 23 13.84 -4.38 18.04
CA ASN A 23 13.94 -3.73 16.72
C ASN A 23 12.72 -4.09 15.85
N PRO A 24 11.53 -3.71 16.30
CA PRO A 24 10.31 -4.08 15.57
C PRO A 24 10.19 -3.37 14.23
N THR A 25 9.85 -4.13 13.20
CA THR A 25 9.56 -3.58 11.88
C THR A 25 8.23 -4.12 11.40
N LEU A 26 7.52 -3.32 10.62
CA LEU A 26 6.24 -3.74 10.05
C LEU A 26 6.53 -4.64 8.84
N PRO A 27 5.97 -5.86 8.80
CA PRO A 27 6.17 -6.72 7.62
C PRO A 27 5.66 -6.07 6.34
N GLY A 28 6.36 -6.31 5.24
CA GLY A 28 6.00 -5.73 3.95
C GLY A 28 4.59 -6.11 3.51
N VAL A 29 4.16 -7.34 3.82
CA VAL A 29 2.82 -7.78 3.44
C VAL A 29 1.73 -6.99 4.17
N VAL A 30 1.98 -6.60 5.43
CA VAL A 30 1.04 -5.77 6.18
C VAL A 30 1.00 -4.37 5.58
N LEU A 31 2.16 -3.83 5.24
CA LEU A 31 2.26 -2.51 4.63
C LEU A 31 1.50 -2.47 3.30
N LEU A 32 1.67 -3.51 2.49
CA LEU A 32 0.97 -3.61 1.21
C LEU A 32 -0.54 -3.67 1.42
N ASP A 33 -0.98 -4.44 2.41
CA ASP A 33 -2.41 -4.56 2.71
C ASP A 33 -3.01 -3.20 3.09
N VAL A 34 -2.30 -2.43 3.91
CA VAL A 34 -2.75 -1.10 4.29
C VAL A 34 -2.82 -0.19 3.06
N ALA A 35 -1.82 -0.25 2.19
CA ALA A 35 -1.80 0.57 0.99
C ALA A 35 -2.99 0.23 0.08
N LEU A 36 -3.25 -1.05 -0.14
CA LEU A 36 -4.35 -1.47 -1.00
C LEU A 36 -5.71 -1.06 -0.43
N HIS A 37 -5.90 -1.18 0.87
CA HIS A 37 -7.14 -0.74 1.50
C HIS A 37 -7.32 0.78 1.39
N SER A 38 -6.25 1.53 1.55
CA SER A 38 -6.29 2.98 1.42
C SER A 38 -6.66 3.40 0.01
N ILE A 39 -6.07 2.75 -0.98
CA ILE A 39 -6.36 3.04 -2.38
C ILE A 39 -7.81 2.68 -2.71
N ALA A 40 -8.26 1.49 -2.28
CA ALA A 40 -9.62 1.05 -2.52
C ALA A 40 -10.64 2.05 -1.96
N LYS A 41 -10.39 2.53 -0.75
CA LYS A 41 -11.26 3.50 -0.12
C LYS A 41 -11.26 4.82 -0.89
N ALA A 42 -10.09 5.26 -1.35
CA ALA A 42 -9.96 6.54 -2.04
C ALA A 42 -10.66 6.52 -3.40
N ILE A 43 -10.60 5.40 -4.12
CA ILE A 43 -11.21 5.32 -5.45
C ILE A 43 -12.65 4.79 -5.40
N GLY A 44 -13.12 4.36 -4.21
CA GLY A 44 -14.47 3.82 -4.07
C GLY A 44 -14.68 2.50 -4.79
N HIS A 45 -13.63 1.69 -4.87
CA HIS A 45 -13.65 0.45 -5.63
C HIS A 45 -12.94 -0.65 -4.86
N SER A 46 -13.53 -1.84 -4.82
CA SER A 46 -12.90 -2.98 -4.17
C SER A 46 -11.67 -3.43 -4.94
N LEU A 47 -10.62 -3.77 -4.21
CA LEU A 47 -9.41 -4.34 -4.80
C LEU A 47 -9.29 -5.83 -4.50
N ASP A 48 -10.41 -6.49 -4.19
CA ASP A 48 -10.40 -7.93 -3.93
C ASP A 48 -9.89 -8.72 -5.13
N VAL A 49 -10.10 -8.18 -6.31
CA VAL A 49 -9.63 -8.80 -7.56
C VAL A 49 -8.69 -7.83 -8.24
N CYS A 50 -7.49 -7.70 -7.72
CA CYS A 50 -6.46 -6.89 -8.36
C CYS A 50 -5.23 -7.74 -8.56
N GLU A 51 -4.43 -7.36 -9.54
CA GLU A 51 -3.17 -8.04 -9.83
C GLU A 51 -2.03 -7.13 -9.41
N ILE A 52 -1.11 -7.66 -8.60
CA ILE A 52 0.07 -6.91 -8.22
C ILE A 52 1.11 -7.11 -9.31
N LYS A 53 1.41 -6.03 -10.03
CA LYS A 53 2.38 -6.09 -11.13
C LYS A 53 3.80 -6.04 -10.61
N SER A 54 4.05 -5.17 -9.64
CA SER A 54 5.38 -5.06 -9.05
C SER A 54 5.26 -4.37 -7.70
N VAL A 55 6.12 -4.77 -6.79
CA VAL A 55 6.27 -4.10 -5.49
C VAL A 55 7.74 -4.16 -5.12
N LYS A 56 8.28 -3.04 -4.73
CA LYS A 56 9.65 -2.96 -4.25
C LYS A 56 9.65 -2.30 -2.88
N PHE A 57 10.22 -2.99 -1.90
CA PHE A 57 10.37 -2.45 -0.56
C PHE A 57 11.78 -1.89 -0.42
N LEU A 58 11.86 -0.61 -0.06
CA LEU A 58 13.12 0.14 -0.08
C LEU A 58 13.69 0.42 1.30
N SER A 59 12.82 0.57 2.29
CA SER A 59 13.23 0.88 3.65
C SER A 59 12.27 0.22 4.64
N PRO A 60 12.75 -0.13 5.83
CA PRO A 60 11.87 -0.70 6.85
C PRO A 60 10.91 0.35 7.39
N THR A 61 9.76 -0.12 7.86
CA THR A 61 8.75 0.71 8.50
C THR A 61 8.74 0.38 9.98
N LEU A 62 8.80 1.41 10.80
CA LEU A 62 8.92 1.27 12.24
C LEU A 62 7.64 1.69 12.94
N PRO A 63 7.45 1.28 14.22
CA PRO A 63 6.32 1.77 14.99
C PRO A 63 6.32 3.28 15.03
N ASN A 64 5.13 3.85 14.96
CA ASN A 64 4.91 5.30 15.05
C ASN A 64 5.39 6.08 13.82
N ASP A 65 5.84 5.40 12.75
CA ASP A 65 6.20 6.10 11.53
C ASP A 65 4.97 6.74 10.89
N PRO A 66 5.04 8.04 10.56
CA PRO A 66 3.96 8.68 9.82
C PRO A 66 4.13 8.42 8.33
N LEU A 67 3.28 7.58 7.78
CA LEU A 67 3.36 7.20 6.38
C LEU A 67 2.42 8.02 5.52
N VAL A 68 2.86 8.33 4.32
CA VAL A 68 2.04 8.93 3.29
C VAL A 68 1.98 7.96 2.13
N ILE A 69 0.77 7.56 1.77
CA ILE A 69 0.53 6.66 0.66
C ILE A 69 -0.03 7.50 -0.48
N GLU A 70 0.74 7.62 -1.54
CA GLU A 70 0.35 8.37 -2.72
C GLU A 70 0.03 7.39 -3.84
N HIS A 71 -1.02 7.67 -4.59
CA HIS A 71 -1.33 6.82 -5.73
C HIS A 71 -1.86 7.65 -6.88
N ARG A 72 -1.68 7.14 -8.08
CA ARG A 72 -2.19 7.77 -9.29
C ARG A 72 -2.52 6.69 -10.29
N GLN A 73 -3.59 6.90 -11.02
CA GLN A 73 -3.95 6.01 -12.10
C GLN A 73 -3.15 6.39 -13.34
N LEU A 74 -2.47 5.41 -13.92
CA LEU A 74 -1.66 5.64 -15.11
C LEU A 74 -2.51 5.47 -16.36
N GLU A 75 -2.85 4.23 -16.68
CA GLU A 75 -3.68 3.95 -17.85
C GLU A 75 -4.33 2.59 -17.69
N SER A 76 -5.48 2.40 -18.32
CA SER A 76 -6.12 1.09 -18.45
C SER A 76 -6.13 0.25 -17.17
N GLY A 77 -6.52 0.86 -16.07
CA GLY A 77 -6.67 0.13 -14.81
C GLY A 77 -5.38 -0.05 -14.02
N ILE A 78 -4.27 0.52 -14.48
CA ILE A 78 -3.01 0.44 -13.73
C ILE A 78 -2.91 1.60 -12.77
N ILE A 79 -2.62 1.29 -11.51
CA ILE A 79 -2.39 2.29 -10.47
C ILE A 79 -0.97 2.15 -9.96
N HIS A 80 -0.26 3.26 -9.98
CA HIS A 80 1.07 3.34 -9.38
C HIS A 80 0.92 3.92 -7.98
N PHE A 81 1.63 3.34 -7.01
CA PHE A 81 1.61 3.88 -5.66
C PHE A 81 3.02 4.01 -5.10
N ASP A 82 3.20 4.98 -4.22
CA ASP A 82 4.42 5.19 -3.46
C ASP A 82 4.05 5.35 -1.99
N ILE A 83 4.87 4.79 -1.12
CA ILE A 83 4.73 4.94 0.32
C ILE A 83 5.99 5.61 0.82
N VAL A 84 5.81 6.75 1.49
CA VAL A 84 6.95 7.52 1.98
C VAL A 84 6.78 7.88 3.45
N CYS A 85 7.89 8.10 4.11
CA CYS A 85 7.93 8.57 5.50
C CYS A 85 8.87 9.76 5.50
N GLY A 86 8.30 10.97 5.39
CA GLY A 86 9.10 12.16 5.19
C GLY A 86 9.91 12.07 3.90
N PRO A 87 11.23 12.31 3.96
CA PRO A 87 12.07 12.20 2.77
C PRO A 87 12.45 10.76 2.41
N ARG A 88 12.10 9.80 3.27
CA ARG A 88 12.51 8.41 3.09
C ARG A 88 11.43 7.67 2.31
N LYS A 89 11.83 7.07 1.19
CA LYS A 89 10.93 6.25 0.40
C LYS A 89 10.89 4.84 1.00
N ILE A 90 9.68 4.39 1.31
CA ILE A 90 9.48 3.10 1.98
C ILE A 90 9.22 2.00 0.97
N ALA A 91 8.32 2.25 0.01
CA ALA A 91 7.96 1.24 -0.97
C ALA A 91 7.37 1.90 -2.20
N THR A 92 7.40 1.17 -3.30
CA THR A 92 6.77 1.61 -4.55
C THR A 92 6.19 0.38 -5.24
N GLY A 93 5.13 0.60 -6.01
CA GLY A 93 4.53 -0.53 -6.69
C GLY A 93 3.50 -0.15 -7.73
N ARG A 94 3.04 -1.16 -8.44
CA ARG A 94 1.99 -1.04 -9.43
C ARG A 94 1.02 -2.19 -9.27
N ILE A 95 -0.26 -1.86 -9.38
CA ILE A 95 -1.32 -2.86 -9.35
C ILE A 95 -2.23 -2.62 -10.56
N MET A 96 -2.89 -3.67 -11.00
CA MET A 96 -3.90 -3.59 -12.04
C MET A 96 -5.25 -3.94 -11.45
N ILE A 97 -6.23 -3.06 -11.66
CA ILE A 97 -7.58 -3.28 -11.19
C ILE A 97 -8.37 -3.97 -12.28
N ASN A 98 -9.03 -5.06 -11.92
CA ASN A 98 -9.97 -5.71 -12.81
C ASN A 98 -11.38 -5.25 -12.43
N SER A 99 -11.92 -4.30 -13.19
CA SER A 99 -13.27 -3.85 -12.93
C SER A 99 -14.26 -4.85 -13.50
N PRO A 100 -15.48 -4.93 -12.94
CA PRO A 100 -16.49 -5.82 -13.49
C PRO A 100 -16.81 -5.56 -14.95
N GLU A 101 -16.72 -4.31 -15.38
CA GLU A 101 -17.02 -3.95 -16.77
C GLU A 101 -15.95 -4.42 -17.74
N SER A 102 -14.74 -4.64 -17.24
CA SER A 102 -13.63 -5.10 -18.08
C SER A 102 -13.48 -6.60 -18.06
N THR A 103 -14.39 -7.30 -17.40
CA THR A 103 -14.36 -8.76 -17.40
C THR A 103 -14.60 -9.24 -18.81
N PRO A 104 -13.70 -10.06 -19.37
CA PRO A 104 -13.90 -10.54 -20.72
C PRO A 104 -15.16 -11.36 -20.80
N THR A 105 -15.98 -11.00 -21.72
CA THR A 105 -17.14 -11.81 -22.03
C THR A 105 -16.66 -12.99 -22.86
N VAL A 106 -16.90 -14.10 -22.35
CA VAL A 106 -16.52 -15.30 -23.06
C VAL A 106 -17.67 -15.74 -23.92
#